data_1c679edbe222c2cb041c32cb854ba77b
#
_entry.id   1c679edbe222c2cb041c32cb854ba77b
#
_cell.length_a   1.000
_cell.length_b   1.000
_cell.length_c   1.000
_cell.angle_alpha   90.00
_cell.angle_beta   90.00
_cell.angle_gamma   90.00
#
_symmetry.space_group_name_H-M   'P 1'
#
loop_
_entity.id
_entity.type
_entity.pdbx_description
1 polymer ?
#
loop_
_entity_poly.entity_id
_entity_poly.type
_entity_poly.pdbx_seq_one_letter_code
_entity_poly.pdbx_strand_id
1 'polypeptide(L)'
;KYSDGDPYENEEYIRNFRLILDAIRHQYPIQISIRNRHGERVTTRTIPEYLEYSEKDDKFRLIGTGSKLGNTINLGRITSCEKCGNQQGKIGKRNLPQPRKVIFELVDDRNALERVLLHFAHFEKQVGKIDDRKYQVTLHYDKEDETEILIRVLSFGPMIRVVKPMAFINLIKCRLSDQKSCGL
;
A
#
# COMPACT_ATOMS: atom_id res chain seq x y z
N LYS A 1 -3.35 -4.56 -25.90
CA LYS A 1 -4.29 -4.76 -24.78
C LYS A 1 -3.56 -4.37 -23.51
N TYR A 2 -3.92 -3.25 -22.91
CA TYR A 2 -3.50 -2.93 -21.54
C TYR A 2 -4.35 -3.80 -20.63
N SER A 3 -3.75 -4.76 -19.94
CA SER A 3 -4.33 -5.47 -18.82
C SER A 3 -3.83 -4.78 -17.54
N ASP A 4 -4.72 -4.21 -16.77
CA ASP A 4 -4.38 -3.51 -15.52
C ASP A 4 -4.15 -4.46 -14.35
N GLY A 5 -4.55 -5.73 -14.45
CA GLY A 5 -4.42 -6.76 -13.44
C GLY A 5 -3.08 -7.51 -13.47
N ASP A 6 -2.94 -8.45 -12.55
CA ASP A 6 -1.80 -9.38 -12.55
C ASP A 6 -1.86 -10.32 -13.77
N PRO A 7 -0.71 -10.83 -14.26
CA PRO A 7 -0.64 -11.69 -15.43
C PRO A 7 -1.01 -13.15 -15.10
N TYR A 8 -2.28 -13.40 -14.78
CA TYR A 8 -2.79 -14.71 -14.29
C TYR A 8 -2.55 -15.89 -15.23
N GLU A 9 -2.40 -15.64 -16.53
CA GLU A 9 -2.13 -16.68 -17.54
C GLU A 9 -0.63 -16.95 -17.73
N ASN A 10 0.25 -16.16 -17.10
CA ASN A 10 1.68 -16.31 -17.24
C ASN A 10 2.18 -17.47 -16.37
N GLU A 11 2.85 -18.45 -16.99
CA GLU A 11 3.35 -19.63 -16.30
C GLU A 11 4.35 -19.32 -15.17
N GLU A 12 5.18 -18.30 -15.35
CA GLU A 12 6.14 -17.87 -14.33
C GLU A 12 5.41 -17.25 -13.12
N TYR A 13 4.39 -16.41 -13.37
CA TYR A 13 3.54 -15.87 -12.32
C TYR A 13 2.84 -16.99 -11.54
N ILE A 14 2.23 -17.96 -12.23
CA ILE A 14 1.53 -19.09 -11.60
C ILE A 14 2.51 -19.92 -10.75
N ARG A 15 3.71 -20.19 -11.26
CA ARG A 15 4.74 -20.92 -10.53
C ARG A 15 5.17 -20.18 -9.27
N ASN A 16 5.44 -18.87 -9.37
CA ASN A 16 5.81 -18.03 -8.24
C ASN A 16 4.67 -17.96 -7.21
N PHE A 17 3.44 -17.79 -7.66
CA PHE A 17 2.26 -17.77 -6.80
C PHE A 17 2.10 -19.07 -6.00
N ARG A 18 2.22 -20.22 -6.65
CA ARG A 18 2.14 -21.54 -5.99
C ARG A 18 3.25 -21.75 -4.96
N LEU A 19 4.46 -21.33 -5.27
CA LEU A 19 5.59 -21.44 -4.34
C LEU A 19 5.38 -20.54 -3.12
N ILE A 20 4.86 -19.32 -3.31
CA ILE A 20 4.54 -18.39 -2.22
C ILE A 20 3.45 -18.98 -1.33
N LEU A 21 2.37 -19.55 -1.91
CA LEU A 21 1.32 -20.21 -1.13
C LEU A 21 1.87 -21.39 -0.30
N ASP A 22 2.75 -22.19 -0.89
CA ASP A 22 3.39 -23.29 -0.19
C ASP A 22 4.26 -22.78 0.97
N ALA A 23 5.00 -21.70 0.73
CA ALA A 23 5.83 -21.06 1.75
C ALA A 23 5.01 -20.47 2.91
N ILE A 24 3.84 -19.89 2.63
CA ILE A 24 2.90 -19.41 3.66
C ILE A 24 2.39 -20.59 4.50
N ARG A 25 1.97 -21.67 3.87
CA ARG A 25 1.44 -22.86 4.55
C ARG A 25 2.45 -23.54 5.47
N HIS A 26 3.69 -23.60 5.03
CA HIS A 26 4.75 -24.32 5.74
C HIS A 26 5.72 -23.38 6.48
N GLN A 27 5.47 -22.06 6.43
CA GLN A 27 6.22 -21.02 7.15
C GLN A 27 7.75 -21.06 6.93
N TYR A 28 8.17 -21.25 5.68
CA TYR A 28 9.59 -21.20 5.34
C TYR A 28 9.97 -19.93 4.58
N PRO A 29 11.22 -19.46 4.73
CA PRO A 29 11.70 -18.28 4.03
C PRO A 29 11.89 -18.54 2.54
N ILE A 30 11.58 -17.54 1.74
CA ILE A 30 11.79 -17.52 0.30
C ILE A 30 12.71 -16.39 -0.11
N GLN A 31 13.40 -16.57 -1.22
CA GLN A 31 14.13 -15.53 -1.92
C GLN A 31 13.36 -15.12 -3.16
N ILE A 32 13.09 -13.85 -3.28
CA ILE A 32 12.38 -13.27 -4.42
C ILE A 32 13.24 -12.25 -5.12
N SER A 33 13.10 -12.18 -6.45
CA SER A 33 13.69 -11.13 -7.26
C SER A 33 12.59 -10.31 -7.89
N ILE A 34 12.76 -8.99 -7.87
CA ILE A 34 11.86 -8.04 -8.55
C ILE A 34 12.68 -7.11 -9.44
N ARG A 35 12.05 -6.48 -10.42
CA ARG A 35 12.63 -5.34 -11.15
C ARG A 35 12.22 -4.04 -10.47
N ASN A 36 13.20 -3.21 -10.14
CA ASN A 36 12.94 -1.87 -9.62
C ASN A 36 12.47 -0.94 -10.75
N ARG A 37 12.17 0.33 -10.41
CA ARG A 37 11.71 1.34 -11.39
C ARG A 37 12.79 1.69 -12.44
N HIS A 38 14.05 1.38 -12.17
CA HIS A 38 15.18 1.59 -13.08
C HIS A 38 15.49 0.36 -13.93
N GLY A 39 14.68 -0.72 -13.83
CA GLY A 39 14.86 -1.96 -14.57
C GLY A 39 15.88 -2.92 -13.96
N GLU A 40 16.52 -2.55 -12.85
CA GLU A 40 17.52 -3.38 -12.17
C GLU A 40 16.85 -4.51 -11.38
N ARG A 41 17.49 -5.67 -11.39
CA ARG A 41 17.05 -6.82 -10.59
C ARG A 41 17.47 -6.66 -9.14
N VAL A 42 16.52 -6.59 -8.25
CA VAL A 42 16.73 -6.54 -6.81
C VAL A 42 16.25 -7.84 -6.20
N THR A 43 17.12 -8.48 -5.41
CA THR A 43 16.81 -9.74 -4.75
C THR A 43 16.70 -9.52 -3.24
N THR A 44 15.66 -10.06 -2.63
CA THR A 44 15.46 -10.00 -1.18
C THR A 44 14.97 -11.34 -0.65
N ARG A 45 15.21 -11.57 0.65
CA ARG A 45 14.62 -12.70 1.37
C ARG A 45 13.45 -12.20 2.20
N THR A 46 12.41 -13.01 2.28
CA THR A 46 11.22 -12.71 3.09
C THR A 46 10.64 -14.00 3.66
N ILE A 47 10.00 -13.89 4.80
CA ILE A 47 9.11 -14.92 5.33
C ILE A 47 7.70 -14.48 4.97
N PRO A 48 7.03 -15.17 4.04
CA PRO A 48 5.67 -14.84 3.65
C PRO A 48 4.70 -15.16 4.78
N GLU A 49 3.78 -14.23 5.06
CA GLU A 49 2.76 -14.38 6.10
C GLU A 49 1.38 -14.66 5.47
N TYR A 50 0.96 -13.83 4.51
CA TYR A 50 -0.30 -14.02 3.77
C TYR A 50 -0.29 -13.28 2.43
N LEU A 51 -1.29 -13.58 1.61
CA LEU A 51 -1.58 -12.85 0.38
C LEU A 51 -2.81 -11.96 0.59
N GLU A 52 -2.70 -10.72 0.16
CA GLU A 52 -3.79 -9.76 0.08
C GLU A 52 -4.20 -9.59 -1.38
N TYR A 53 -5.50 -9.65 -1.66
CA TYR A 53 -6.03 -9.35 -2.98
C TYR A 53 -6.64 -7.95 -3.01
N SER A 54 -6.17 -7.13 -3.95
CA SER A 54 -6.75 -5.81 -4.24
C SER A 54 -7.75 -5.95 -5.38
N GLU A 55 -9.04 -5.95 -5.05
CA GLU A 55 -10.12 -6.00 -6.04
C GLU A 55 -10.08 -4.81 -7.01
N LYS A 56 -9.73 -3.62 -6.49
CA LYS A 56 -9.64 -2.40 -7.30
C LYS A 56 -8.58 -2.48 -8.39
N ASP A 57 -7.42 -3.07 -8.06
CA ASP A 57 -6.26 -3.12 -8.95
C ASP A 57 -6.17 -4.48 -9.67
N ASP A 58 -7.02 -5.44 -9.30
CA ASP A 58 -6.96 -6.83 -9.75
C ASP A 58 -5.56 -7.43 -9.57
N LYS A 59 -4.98 -7.27 -8.36
CA LYS A 59 -3.60 -7.66 -8.06
C LYS A 59 -3.46 -8.33 -6.71
N PHE A 60 -2.58 -9.31 -6.65
CA PHE A 60 -2.15 -9.89 -5.39
C PHE A 60 -0.91 -9.19 -4.83
N ARG A 61 -0.90 -9.01 -3.52
CA ARG A 61 0.22 -8.49 -2.74
C ARG A 61 0.68 -9.54 -1.74
N LEU A 62 1.96 -9.82 -1.72
CA LEU A 62 2.59 -10.63 -0.70
C LEU A 62 2.87 -9.76 0.52
N ILE A 63 2.34 -10.16 1.66
CA ILE A 63 2.69 -9.59 2.95
C ILE A 63 3.62 -10.56 3.66
N GLY A 64 4.75 -10.03 4.12
CA GLY A 64 5.77 -10.85 4.77
C GLY A 64 6.77 -10.01 5.54
N THR A 65 7.65 -10.66 6.28
CA THR A 65 8.66 -10.04 7.13
C THR A 65 10.08 -10.34 6.66
N GLY A 66 11.03 -9.50 7.07
CA GLY A 66 12.47 -9.68 6.79
C GLY A 66 12.94 -9.19 5.42
N SER A 67 12.06 -8.67 4.59
CA SER A 67 12.41 -8.10 3.29
C SER A 67 13.07 -6.72 3.44
N LYS A 68 14.12 -6.47 2.65
CA LYS A 68 14.73 -5.14 2.52
C LYS A 68 13.87 -4.17 1.67
N LEU A 69 12.90 -4.70 0.95
CA LEU A 69 12.03 -3.95 0.04
C LEU A 69 10.71 -3.48 0.70
N GLY A 70 10.56 -3.71 2.00
CA GLY A 70 9.31 -3.48 2.72
C GLY A 70 8.55 -4.78 2.98
N ASN A 71 7.43 -4.67 3.68
CA ASN A 71 6.62 -5.83 4.07
C ASN A 71 5.62 -6.24 3.00
N THR A 72 5.34 -5.35 2.02
CA THR A 72 4.35 -5.54 0.96
C THR A 72 5.02 -5.59 -0.40
N ILE A 73 4.78 -6.64 -1.17
CA ILE A 73 5.36 -6.84 -2.49
C ILE A 73 4.27 -7.28 -3.48
N ASN A 74 4.10 -6.51 -4.55
CA ASN A 74 3.16 -6.88 -5.63
C ASN A 74 3.65 -8.12 -6.36
N LEU A 75 2.81 -9.15 -6.46
CA LEU A 75 3.17 -10.43 -7.09
C LEU A 75 3.54 -10.28 -8.57
N GLY A 76 2.82 -9.47 -9.31
CA GLY A 76 3.08 -9.21 -10.73
C GLY A 76 4.47 -8.61 -11.01
N ARG A 77 5.19 -8.12 -9.98
CA ARG A 77 6.56 -7.60 -10.11
C ARG A 77 7.63 -8.64 -9.81
N ILE A 78 7.25 -9.81 -9.31
CA ILE A 78 8.19 -10.88 -8.95
C ILE A 78 8.63 -11.59 -10.23
N THR A 79 9.91 -11.52 -10.53
CA THR A 79 10.52 -12.17 -11.69
C THR A 79 11.06 -13.56 -11.39
N SER A 80 11.36 -13.87 -10.12
CA SER A 80 11.67 -15.24 -9.68
C SER A 80 11.42 -15.40 -8.20
N CYS A 81 11.01 -16.60 -7.82
CA CYS A 81 10.79 -16.99 -6.45
C CYS A 81 11.45 -18.37 -6.22
N GLU A 82 12.25 -18.49 -5.15
CA GLU A 82 12.98 -19.70 -4.83
C GLU A 82 12.91 -19.97 -3.32
N LYS A 83 12.88 -21.25 -2.95
CA LYS A 83 12.96 -21.65 -1.55
C LYS A 83 14.35 -21.37 -1.02
N CYS A 84 14.46 -20.66 0.10
CA CYS A 84 15.74 -20.53 0.78
C CYS A 84 16.13 -21.88 1.40
N GLY A 85 17.31 -22.39 1.06
CA GLY A 85 17.89 -23.50 1.81
C GLY A 85 18.17 -23.11 3.26
N ASN A 86 18.36 -24.09 4.14
CA ASN A 86 18.51 -23.99 5.60
C ASN A 86 19.71 -23.15 6.10
N GLN A 87 20.12 -22.12 5.39
CA GLN A 87 21.01 -21.13 5.99
C GLN A 87 20.20 -20.23 6.89
N GLN A 88 20.32 -20.45 8.19
CA GLN A 88 19.93 -19.54 9.26
C GLN A 88 20.71 -18.21 9.14
N GLY A 89 20.45 -17.48 8.06
CA GLY A 89 20.83 -16.07 7.99
C GLY A 89 19.95 -15.35 8.98
N LYS A 90 20.53 -14.61 9.92
CA LYS A 90 19.85 -13.72 10.85
C LYS A 90 18.76 -12.96 10.09
N ILE A 91 17.52 -13.34 10.31
CA ILE A 91 16.36 -12.59 9.85
C ILE A 91 16.50 -11.24 10.54
N GLY A 92 16.71 -10.20 9.77
CA GLY A 92 16.87 -8.86 10.30
C GLY A 92 15.71 -8.57 11.24
N LYS A 93 16.03 -8.04 12.43
CA LYS A 93 15.01 -7.59 13.39
C LYS A 93 13.93 -6.84 12.63
N ARG A 94 12.65 -7.15 12.92
CA ARG A 94 11.49 -6.43 12.43
C ARG A 94 11.71 -4.92 12.52
N ASN A 95 12.21 -4.33 11.46
CA ASN A 95 11.90 -2.94 11.18
C ASN A 95 10.53 -2.98 10.50
N LEU A 96 9.49 -3.19 11.30
CA LEU A 96 8.14 -2.85 10.87
C LEU A 96 8.22 -1.38 10.45
N PRO A 97 7.99 -1.03 9.18
CA PRO A 97 7.80 0.35 8.84
C PRO A 97 6.72 0.85 9.79
N GLN A 98 7.04 1.89 10.57
CA GLN A 98 6.00 2.43 11.45
C GLN A 98 4.88 2.93 10.55
N PRO A 99 3.64 2.47 10.73
CA PRO A 99 2.54 2.90 9.89
C PRO A 99 2.46 4.42 9.97
N ARG A 100 2.45 5.05 8.82
CA ARG A 100 2.25 6.49 8.72
C ARG A 100 0.81 6.79 9.09
N LYS A 101 0.57 7.98 9.56
CA LYS A 101 -0.79 8.43 9.83
C LYS A 101 -1.04 9.81 9.24
N VAL A 102 -2.23 9.99 8.72
CA VAL A 102 -2.75 11.29 8.35
C VAL A 102 -3.99 11.58 9.19
N ILE A 103 -4.09 12.81 9.66
CA ILE A 103 -5.23 13.29 10.45
C ILE A 103 -5.87 14.43 9.67
N PHE A 104 -7.16 14.31 9.43
CA PHE A 104 -7.93 15.35 8.76
C PHE A 104 -9.28 15.57 9.44
N GLU A 105 -9.75 16.78 9.34
CA GLU A 105 -11.10 17.20 9.71
C GLU A 105 -12.01 17.06 8.50
N LEU A 106 -13.22 16.59 8.73
CA LEU A 106 -14.25 16.39 7.72
C LEU A 106 -15.48 17.19 8.12
N VAL A 107 -16.01 17.97 7.20
CA VAL A 107 -17.35 18.56 7.31
C VAL A 107 -18.34 17.62 6.63
N ASP A 108 -19.27 17.08 7.41
CA ASP A 108 -20.29 16.16 6.90
C ASP A 108 -21.40 16.94 6.19
N ASP A 109 -21.12 17.27 4.93
CA ASP A 109 -22.09 17.81 3.99
C ASP A 109 -22.43 16.75 2.94
N ARG A 110 -23.69 16.57 2.63
CA ARG A 110 -24.17 15.57 1.66
C ARG A 110 -23.68 14.14 1.92
N ASN A 111 -23.72 13.73 3.18
CA ASN A 111 -23.28 12.38 3.60
C ASN A 111 -21.79 12.13 3.34
N ALA A 112 -20.96 13.17 3.49
CA ALA A 112 -19.54 13.08 3.22
C ALA A 112 -18.83 12.08 4.15
N LEU A 113 -19.30 11.93 5.39
CA LEU A 113 -18.74 10.98 6.35
C LEU A 113 -18.83 9.54 5.83
N GLU A 114 -20.02 9.11 5.41
CA GLU A 114 -20.21 7.74 4.88
C GLU A 114 -19.34 7.49 3.64
N ARG A 115 -19.33 8.47 2.73
CA ARG A 115 -18.51 8.38 1.51
C ARG A 115 -17.02 8.28 1.84
N VAL A 116 -16.51 9.06 2.79
CA VAL A 116 -15.12 8.97 3.25
C VAL A 116 -14.84 7.61 3.86
N LEU A 117 -15.73 7.09 4.71
CA LEU A 117 -15.57 5.78 5.33
C LEU A 117 -15.50 4.65 4.29
N LEU A 118 -16.31 4.72 3.24
CA LEU A 118 -16.29 3.78 2.12
C LEU A 118 -15.02 3.90 1.27
N HIS A 119 -14.62 5.13 0.91
CA HIS A 119 -13.41 5.35 0.11
C HIS A 119 -12.12 4.87 0.79
N PHE A 120 -12.10 4.88 2.11
CA PHE A 120 -10.96 4.40 2.90
C PHE A 120 -11.26 3.09 3.63
N ALA A 121 -12.18 2.24 3.10
CA ALA A 121 -12.66 1.04 3.78
C ALA A 121 -11.53 0.06 4.15
N HIS A 122 -10.52 -0.07 3.29
CA HIS A 122 -9.41 -1.00 3.47
C HIS A 122 -8.25 -0.45 4.32
N PHE A 123 -8.33 0.80 4.78
CA PHE A 123 -7.35 1.37 5.69
C PHE A 123 -7.84 1.32 7.13
N GLU A 124 -6.91 1.06 8.05
CA GLU A 124 -7.18 1.22 9.48
C GLU A 124 -7.47 2.69 9.77
N LYS A 125 -8.62 2.96 10.39
CA LYS A 125 -9.07 4.32 10.66
C LYS A 125 -9.80 4.45 11.98
N GLN A 126 -9.67 5.64 12.56
CA GLN A 126 -10.38 6.05 13.76
C GLN A 126 -11.14 7.33 13.46
N VAL A 127 -12.39 7.41 13.88
CA VAL A 127 -13.25 8.57 13.67
C VAL A 127 -13.73 9.10 15.01
N GLY A 128 -13.48 10.37 15.26
CA GLY A 128 -13.96 11.09 16.43
C GLY A 128 -14.91 12.22 16.00
N LYS A 129 -16.04 12.37 16.68
CA LYS A 129 -16.94 13.50 16.47
C LYS A 129 -16.35 14.73 17.17
N ILE A 130 -16.24 15.87 16.45
CA ILE A 130 -15.80 17.17 17.00
C ILE A 130 -17.03 17.99 17.39
N ASP A 131 -17.96 18.14 16.44
CA ASP A 131 -19.25 18.83 16.64
C ASP A 131 -20.34 18.13 15.80
N ASP A 132 -21.52 18.77 15.67
CA ASP A 132 -22.67 18.14 15.00
C ASP A 132 -22.44 17.79 13.53
N ARG A 133 -21.55 18.50 12.84
CA ARG A 133 -21.24 18.28 11.43
C ARG A 133 -19.74 18.07 11.16
N LYS A 134 -18.91 18.04 12.21
CA LYS A 134 -17.47 17.89 12.03
C LYS A 134 -16.95 16.65 12.70
N TYR A 135 -16.11 15.96 11.97
CA TYR A 135 -15.46 14.73 12.42
C TYR A 135 -13.96 14.85 12.22
N GLN A 136 -13.20 14.26 13.13
CA GLN A 136 -11.77 14.04 12.95
C GLN A 136 -11.55 12.59 12.55
N VAL A 137 -10.85 12.40 11.45
CA VAL A 137 -10.48 11.07 10.95
C VAL A 137 -8.97 10.92 11.05
N THR A 138 -8.54 9.87 11.73
CA THR A 138 -7.14 9.41 11.74
C THR A 138 -7.05 8.17 10.88
N LEU A 139 -6.25 8.22 9.82
CA LEU A 139 -6.03 7.13 8.88
C LEU A 139 -4.60 6.62 9.02
N HIS A 140 -4.43 5.30 9.15
CA HIS A 140 -3.13 4.65 9.19
C HIS A 140 -2.86 4.00 7.83
N TYR A 141 -1.63 4.12 7.33
CA TYR A 141 -1.26 3.66 5.99
C TYR A 141 0.23 3.37 5.85
N ASP A 142 0.59 2.58 4.87
CA ASP A 142 1.98 2.33 4.51
C ASP A 142 2.49 3.38 3.51
N LYS A 143 3.80 3.59 3.48
CA LYS A 143 4.44 4.59 2.61
C LYS A 143 4.04 4.43 1.14
N GLU A 144 3.78 3.22 0.70
CA GLU A 144 3.43 2.91 -0.69
C GLU A 144 2.04 3.43 -1.07
N ASP A 145 1.13 3.54 -0.09
CA ASP A 145 -0.25 4.00 -0.28
C ASP A 145 -0.38 5.53 -0.23
N GLU A 146 0.70 6.26 0.11
CA GLU A 146 0.67 7.71 0.33
C GLU A 146 0.11 8.49 -0.87
N THR A 147 0.48 8.09 -2.09
CA THR A 147 -0.01 8.74 -3.32
C THR A 147 -1.50 8.48 -3.53
N GLU A 148 -1.96 7.27 -3.25
CA GLU A 148 -3.37 6.91 -3.37
C GLU A 148 -4.22 7.71 -2.38
N ILE A 149 -3.79 7.77 -1.12
CA ILE A 149 -4.47 8.53 -0.08
C ILE A 149 -4.50 10.01 -0.42
N LEU A 150 -3.40 10.56 -0.95
CA LEU A 150 -3.33 11.96 -1.40
C LEU A 150 -4.39 12.26 -2.46
N ILE A 151 -4.51 11.41 -3.48
CA ILE A 151 -5.51 11.56 -4.55
C ILE A 151 -6.92 11.49 -3.98
N ARG A 152 -7.19 10.51 -3.12
CA ARG A 152 -8.50 10.33 -2.50
C ARG A 152 -8.88 11.50 -1.60
N VAL A 153 -7.97 12.02 -0.79
CA VAL A 153 -8.18 13.21 0.05
C VAL A 153 -8.53 14.42 -0.82
N LEU A 154 -7.78 14.65 -1.90
CA LEU A 154 -8.04 15.75 -2.84
C LEU A 154 -9.39 15.64 -3.55
N SER A 155 -9.89 14.43 -3.80
CA SER A 155 -11.18 14.20 -4.46
C SER A 155 -12.38 14.68 -3.66
N PHE A 156 -12.24 14.82 -2.34
CA PHE A 156 -13.30 15.38 -1.46
C PHE A 156 -13.30 16.91 -1.43
N GLY A 157 -12.31 17.56 -2.03
CA GLY A 157 -12.24 19.01 -2.14
C GLY A 157 -12.32 19.71 -0.77
N PRO A 158 -13.15 20.76 -0.63
CA PRO A 158 -13.21 21.57 0.59
C PRO A 158 -13.83 20.88 1.80
N MET A 159 -14.42 19.69 1.62
CA MET A 159 -15.01 18.93 2.73
C MET A 159 -13.95 18.34 3.67
N ILE A 160 -12.72 18.13 3.18
CA ILE A 160 -11.61 17.60 3.97
C ILE A 160 -10.53 18.66 4.17
N ARG A 161 -10.12 18.85 5.43
CA ARG A 161 -8.98 19.66 5.82
C ARG A 161 -7.96 18.81 6.52
N VAL A 162 -6.80 18.57 5.90
CA VAL A 162 -5.70 17.83 6.54
C VAL A 162 -5.06 18.70 7.62
N VAL A 163 -4.92 18.12 8.82
CA VAL A 163 -4.38 18.79 10.02
C VAL A 163 -2.94 18.34 10.31
N LYS A 164 -2.65 17.05 10.12
CA LYS A 164 -1.33 16.45 10.37
C LYS A 164 -1.11 15.24 9.43
N PRO A 165 0.15 14.91 9.11
CA PRO A 165 1.38 15.62 9.43
C PRO A 165 1.66 16.76 8.45
N MET A 166 2.56 17.68 8.81
CA MET A 166 2.95 18.80 7.93
C MET A 166 3.53 18.34 6.61
N ALA A 167 4.26 17.22 6.61
CA ALA A 167 4.80 16.63 5.38
C ALA A 167 3.68 16.29 4.37
N PHE A 168 2.57 15.71 4.82
CA PHE A 168 1.43 15.40 3.96
C PHE A 168 0.70 16.65 3.46
N ILE A 169 0.58 17.68 4.30
CA ILE A 169 0.03 18.99 3.92
C ILE A 169 0.88 19.61 2.80
N ASN A 170 2.21 19.52 2.90
CA ASN A 170 3.12 20.04 1.87
C ASN A 170 2.97 19.26 0.55
N LEU A 171 2.75 17.95 0.58
CA LEU A 171 2.46 17.15 -0.62
C LEU A 171 1.17 17.64 -1.31
N ILE A 172 0.11 17.93 -0.54
CA ILE A 172 -1.13 18.50 -1.08
C ILE A 172 -0.85 19.85 -1.77
N LYS A 173 -0.11 20.75 -1.10
CA LYS A 173 0.22 22.06 -1.63
C LYS A 173 1.02 21.97 -2.94
N CYS A 174 2.05 21.11 -2.99
CA CYS A 174 2.81 20.87 -4.21
C CYS A 174 1.90 20.39 -5.34
N ARG A 175 1.05 19.38 -5.08
CA ARG A 175 0.16 18.83 -6.11
C ARG A 175 -0.80 19.88 -6.66
N LEU A 176 -1.39 20.71 -5.79
CA LEU A 176 -2.28 21.80 -6.21
C LEU A 176 -1.55 22.90 -6.97
N SER A 177 -0.29 23.20 -6.59
CA SER A 177 0.55 24.15 -7.31
C SER A 177 0.88 23.65 -8.72
N ASP A 178 1.25 22.37 -8.84
CA ASP A 178 1.55 21.74 -10.12
C ASP A 178 0.34 21.75 -11.05
N GLN A 179 -0.87 21.50 -10.52
CA GLN A 179 -2.12 21.59 -11.29
C GLN A 179 -2.39 23.00 -11.84
N LYS A 180 -2.15 24.04 -11.02
CA LYS A 180 -2.28 25.43 -11.47
C LYS A 180 -1.31 25.77 -12.59
N SER A 181 -0.08 25.25 -12.52
CA SER A 181 0.93 25.48 -13.58
C SER A 181 0.59 24.79 -14.90
N CYS A 182 -0.26 23.75 -14.88
CA CYS A 182 -0.77 23.06 -16.07
C CYS A 182 -1.98 23.74 -16.72
N GLY A 183 -2.38 24.93 -16.26
CA GLY A 183 -3.43 25.74 -16.89
C GLY A 183 -4.88 25.37 -16.52
N LEU A 184 -5.07 24.76 -15.36
CA LEU A 184 -6.38 24.51 -14.73
C LEU A 184 -6.73 25.58 -13.72
#